data_820adc5a52f51168ed36990f10100a67
#
_entry.id   820adc5a52f51168ed36990f10100a67
#
_cell.length_a   1.000
_cell.length_b   1.000
_cell.length_c   1.000
_cell.angle_alpha   90.00
_cell.angle_beta   90.00
_cell.angle_gamma   90.00
#
_symmetry.space_group_name_H-M   'P 1'
#
loop_
_entity.id
_entity.type
_entity.pdbx_description
1 polymer ?
#
loop_
_entity_poly.entity_id
_entity_poly.type
_entity_poly.pdbx_seq_one_letter_code
_entity_poly.pdbx_strand_id
1 'polypeptide(L)'
;YGNASSLHSAGQKARRGVENAREQVAAAIGATRKEIVFTSGATEADNQAIRSVAQMRPNGHIITSSIEHAAVLSTCKYLETLGHSVTFLKPDERGEITVQSVADAVRSDTVLIALMRINNETGIKTDIASISQLAHEKGILVFCDAVQAFGFENLNVNDLGVDLLSLSAHKVY
;
A
#
# COMPACT_ATOMS: atom_id res chain seq x y z
N TYR A 1 26.50 10.42 -16.21
CA TYR A 1 25.13 9.88 -16.18
C TYR A 1 24.20 10.83 -16.90
N GLY A 2 23.24 10.30 -17.70
CA GLY A 2 22.29 11.12 -18.43
C GLY A 2 21.06 11.44 -17.58
N ASN A 3 20.52 12.64 -17.74
CA ASN A 3 19.21 12.98 -17.17
C ASN A 3 18.12 12.33 -18.05
N ALA A 4 17.24 11.51 -17.48
CA ALA A 4 16.17 10.83 -18.19
C ALA A 4 15.16 11.75 -18.90
N SER A 5 15.10 13.04 -18.52
CA SER A 5 14.27 14.05 -19.17
C SER A 5 14.95 14.72 -20.39
N SER A 6 16.25 14.47 -20.62
CA SER A 6 17.00 15.09 -21.72
C SER A 6 16.79 14.36 -23.04
N LEU A 7 16.77 15.12 -24.14
CA LEU A 7 16.55 14.58 -25.49
C LEU A 7 17.80 13.96 -26.15
N HIS A 8 19.01 14.25 -25.63
CA HIS A 8 20.25 13.71 -26.19
C HIS A 8 20.42 12.21 -25.84
N SER A 9 21.32 11.50 -26.53
CA SER A 9 21.51 10.06 -26.46
C SER A 9 21.73 9.51 -25.05
N ALA A 10 22.50 10.20 -24.20
CA ALA A 10 22.74 9.80 -22.81
C ALA A 10 21.47 9.90 -21.96
N GLY A 11 20.65 10.94 -22.17
CA GLY A 11 19.36 11.09 -21.51
C GLY A 11 18.35 10.03 -21.95
N GLN A 12 18.28 9.75 -23.24
CA GLN A 12 17.42 8.68 -23.77
C GLN A 12 17.83 7.29 -23.24
N LYS A 13 19.14 7.02 -23.08
CA LYS A 13 19.62 5.77 -22.48
C LYS A 13 19.16 5.64 -21.01
N ALA A 14 19.28 6.72 -20.23
CA ALA A 14 18.80 6.75 -18.85
C ALA A 14 17.28 6.54 -18.78
N ARG A 15 16.51 7.22 -19.63
CA ARG A 15 15.06 7.06 -19.72
C ARG A 15 14.66 5.61 -20.03
N ARG A 16 15.30 4.99 -21.03
CA ARG A 16 15.03 3.57 -21.34
C ARG A 16 15.27 2.67 -20.13
N GLY A 17 16.34 2.90 -19.36
CA GLY A 17 16.59 2.14 -18.13
C GLY A 17 15.46 2.25 -17.11
N VAL A 18 14.97 3.46 -16.86
CA VAL A 18 13.86 3.71 -15.94
C VAL A 18 12.56 3.06 -16.43
N GLU A 19 12.22 3.22 -17.73
CA GLU A 19 11.00 2.64 -18.28
C GLU A 19 11.03 1.11 -18.32
N ASN A 20 12.18 0.50 -18.60
CA ASN A 20 12.35 -0.95 -18.51
C ASN A 20 12.15 -1.46 -17.08
N ALA A 21 12.74 -0.78 -16.09
CA ALA A 21 12.54 -1.14 -14.68
C ALA A 21 11.06 -1.03 -14.27
N ARG A 22 10.38 0.04 -14.73
CA ARG A 22 8.96 0.25 -14.50
C ARG A 22 8.11 -0.90 -15.07
N GLU A 23 8.41 -1.32 -16.28
CA GLU A 23 7.73 -2.43 -16.95
C GLU A 23 7.97 -3.77 -16.24
N GLN A 24 9.20 -4.02 -15.79
CA GLN A 24 9.55 -5.22 -15.02
C GLN A 24 8.80 -5.29 -13.69
N VAL A 25 8.76 -4.17 -12.93
CA VAL A 25 7.99 -4.11 -11.68
C VAL A 25 6.51 -4.31 -11.94
N ALA A 26 5.95 -3.64 -12.95
CA ALA A 26 4.54 -3.80 -13.32
C ALA A 26 4.20 -5.26 -13.65
N ALA A 27 5.01 -5.90 -14.49
CA ALA A 27 4.82 -7.31 -14.85
C ALA A 27 4.90 -8.25 -13.65
N ALA A 28 5.80 -7.96 -12.69
CA ALA A 28 5.98 -8.78 -11.49
C ALA A 28 4.77 -8.76 -10.53
N ILE A 29 3.92 -7.74 -10.60
CA ILE A 29 2.76 -7.59 -9.72
C ILE A 29 1.41 -7.56 -10.49
N GLY A 30 1.40 -7.86 -11.78
CA GLY A 30 0.18 -7.85 -12.59
C GLY A 30 -0.41 -6.46 -12.85
N ALA A 31 0.39 -5.40 -12.70
CA ALA A 31 0.01 -4.02 -12.96
C ALA A 31 0.43 -3.56 -14.37
N THR A 32 0.00 -2.38 -14.78
CA THR A 32 0.50 -1.68 -15.96
C THR A 32 1.64 -0.72 -15.59
N ARG A 33 2.53 -0.42 -16.55
CA ARG A 33 3.63 0.52 -16.31
C ARG A 33 3.17 1.92 -15.88
N LYS A 34 1.94 2.32 -16.24
CA LYS A 34 1.38 3.64 -15.88
C LYS A 34 0.98 3.71 -14.41
N GLU A 35 0.79 2.58 -13.77
CA GLU A 35 0.42 2.46 -12.37
C GLU A 35 1.63 2.42 -11.43
N ILE A 36 2.85 2.32 -11.98
CA ILE A 36 4.06 2.28 -11.18
C ILE A 36 4.59 3.70 -10.92
N VAL A 37 4.80 4.01 -9.65
CA VAL A 37 5.43 5.25 -9.18
C VAL A 37 6.69 4.89 -8.41
N PHE A 38 7.86 5.39 -8.86
CA PHE A 38 9.11 5.25 -8.11
C PHE A 38 9.21 6.32 -7.04
N THR A 39 9.53 5.88 -5.83
CA THR A 39 9.77 6.73 -4.66
C THR A 39 11.16 6.45 -4.08
N SER A 40 11.56 7.20 -3.05
CA SER A 40 12.84 6.95 -2.36
C SER A 40 12.84 5.67 -1.52
N GLY A 41 11.67 5.11 -1.24
CA GLY A 41 11.48 3.87 -0.46
C GLY A 41 10.05 3.70 0.01
N ALA A 42 9.77 2.57 0.68
CA ALA A 42 8.42 2.23 1.13
C ALA A 42 7.81 3.28 2.07
N THR A 43 8.59 3.88 2.96
CA THR A 43 8.09 4.94 3.85
C THR A 43 7.49 6.11 3.09
N GLU A 44 8.11 6.54 1.98
CA GLU A 44 7.53 7.57 1.12
C GLU A 44 6.29 7.06 0.38
N ALA A 45 6.33 5.84 -0.14
CA ALA A 45 5.21 5.22 -0.84
C ALA A 45 3.97 5.09 0.06
N ASP A 46 4.13 4.57 1.29
CA ASP A 46 3.07 4.44 2.30
C ASP A 46 2.45 5.80 2.63
N ASN A 47 3.30 6.79 2.93
CA ASN A 47 2.86 8.14 3.20
C ASN A 47 2.10 8.75 2.02
N GLN A 48 2.62 8.62 0.82
CA GLN A 48 1.99 9.15 -0.39
C GLN A 48 0.62 8.50 -0.63
N ALA A 49 0.53 7.18 -0.55
CA ALA A 49 -0.70 6.44 -0.75
C ALA A 49 -1.78 6.86 0.26
N ILE A 50 -1.49 6.75 1.56
CA ILE A 50 -2.47 7.01 2.62
C ILE A 50 -2.90 8.49 2.62
N ARG A 51 -1.94 9.43 2.52
CA ARG A 51 -2.23 10.86 2.53
C ARG A 51 -2.97 11.32 1.28
N SER A 52 -2.74 10.70 0.12
CA SER A 52 -3.47 11.04 -1.10
C SER A 52 -4.95 10.72 -0.96
N VAL A 53 -5.31 9.57 -0.40
CA VAL A 53 -6.71 9.21 -0.14
C VAL A 53 -7.33 10.16 0.90
N ALA A 54 -6.60 10.43 1.99
CA ALA A 54 -7.06 11.36 3.03
C ALA A 54 -7.34 12.76 2.46
N GLN A 55 -6.50 13.28 1.58
CA GLN A 55 -6.71 14.58 0.91
C GLN A 55 -7.95 14.59 -0.01
N MET A 56 -8.21 13.49 -0.73
CA MET A 56 -9.40 13.37 -1.57
C MET A 56 -10.70 13.21 -0.77
N ARG A 57 -10.62 12.75 0.46
CA ARG A 57 -11.74 12.46 1.34
C ARG A 57 -11.55 13.12 2.71
N PRO A 58 -11.67 14.45 2.84
CA PRO A 58 -11.45 15.16 4.10
C PRO A 58 -12.34 14.63 5.22
N ASN A 59 -11.79 14.52 6.43
CA ASN A 59 -12.45 14.02 7.64
C ASN A 59 -12.95 12.57 7.53
N GLY A 60 -12.54 11.81 6.51
CA GLY A 60 -12.91 10.41 6.37
C GLY A 60 -12.28 9.52 7.45
N HIS A 61 -12.94 8.39 7.71
CA HIS A 61 -12.45 7.37 8.63
C HIS A 61 -11.47 6.42 7.92
N ILE A 62 -10.37 6.10 8.59
CA ILE A 62 -9.32 5.17 8.12
C ILE A 62 -9.27 3.98 9.07
N ILE A 63 -9.24 2.77 8.53
CA ILE A 63 -8.99 1.55 9.29
C ILE A 63 -7.55 1.11 9.00
N THR A 64 -6.79 0.85 10.06
CA THR A 64 -5.46 0.25 10.00
C THR A 64 -5.27 -0.72 11.18
N SER A 65 -4.10 -1.34 11.30
CA SER A 65 -3.82 -2.20 12.45
C SER A 65 -2.78 -1.59 13.40
N SER A 66 -2.77 -2.05 14.64
CA SER A 66 -1.78 -1.63 15.64
C SER A 66 -0.40 -2.27 15.41
N ILE A 67 -0.31 -3.23 14.50
CA ILE A 67 0.90 -4.01 14.19
C ILE A 67 1.51 -3.64 12.82
N GLU A 68 1.08 -2.52 12.23
CA GLU A 68 1.65 -2.00 10.99
C GLU A 68 3.08 -1.47 11.20
N HIS A 69 3.82 -1.36 10.09
CA HIS A 69 5.10 -0.67 10.12
C HIS A 69 4.95 0.79 10.56
N ALA A 70 5.98 1.34 11.22
CA ALA A 70 5.99 2.70 11.76
C ALA A 70 5.63 3.77 10.70
N ALA A 71 5.94 3.54 9.42
CA ALA A 71 5.59 4.45 8.32
C ALA A 71 4.07 4.62 8.20
N VAL A 72 3.30 3.54 8.31
CA VAL A 72 1.82 3.55 8.28
C VAL A 72 1.28 4.14 9.58
N LEU A 73 1.74 3.64 10.74
CA LEU A 73 1.27 4.09 12.05
C LEU A 73 1.46 5.59 12.26
N SER A 74 2.65 6.10 11.95
CA SER A 74 2.96 7.54 12.11
C SER A 74 2.14 8.41 11.16
N THR A 75 1.91 7.94 9.94
CA THR A 75 1.07 8.64 8.96
C THR A 75 -0.38 8.70 9.44
N CYS A 76 -0.94 7.61 9.93
CA CYS A 76 -2.30 7.56 10.46
C CYS A 76 -2.46 8.46 11.69
N LYS A 77 -1.53 8.42 12.64
CA LYS A 77 -1.52 9.33 13.81
C LYS A 77 -1.43 10.81 13.41
N TYR A 78 -0.63 11.13 12.40
CA TYR A 78 -0.56 12.49 11.88
C TYR A 78 -1.90 12.92 11.26
N LEU A 79 -2.59 12.05 10.53
CA LEU A 79 -3.89 12.34 9.95
C LEU A 79 -4.98 12.58 11.00
N GLU A 80 -4.90 11.93 12.17
CA GLU A 80 -5.78 12.26 13.31
C GLU A 80 -5.66 13.72 13.73
N THR A 81 -4.44 14.28 13.71
CA THR A 81 -4.23 15.71 14.03
C THR A 81 -4.80 16.65 12.98
N LEU A 82 -5.11 16.14 11.79
CA LEU A 82 -5.74 16.88 10.69
C LEU A 82 -7.27 16.67 10.60
N GLY A 83 -7.87 15.96 11.57
CA GLY A 83 -9.33 15.80 11.68
C GLY A 83 -9.85 14.48 11.10
N HIS A 84 -8.99 13.58 10.62
CA HIS A 84 -9.42 12.22 10.27
C HIS A 84 -9.64 11.38 11.51
N SER A 85 -10.62 10.48 11.49
CA SER A 85 -10.72 9.44 12.51
C SER A 85 -10.00 8.19 12.07
N VAL A 86 -9.28 7.53 12.98
CA VAL A 86 -8.53 6.31 12.68
C VAL A 86 -8.91 5.21 13.66
N THR A 87 -9.21 4.02 13.14
CA THR A 87 -9.33 2.80 13.95
C THR A 87 -8.08 1.96 13.78
N PHE A 88 -7.38 1.72 14.89
CA PHE A 88 -6.23 0.81 14.96
C PHE A 88 -6.71 -0.55 15.47
N LEU A 89 -6.93 -1.49 14.55
CA LEU A 89 -7.34 -2.85 14.89
C LEU A 89 -6.26 -3.54 15.72
N LYS A 90 -6.68 -4.26 16.74
CA LYS A 90 -5.78 -5.13 17.50
C LYS A 90 -5.80 -6.52 16.87
N PRO A 91 -4.64 -7.18 16.75
CA PRO A 91 -4.61 -8.57 16.33
C PRO A 91 -5.33 -9.46 17.37
N ASP A 92 -5.83 -10.60 16.91
CA ASP A 92 -6.40 -11.63 17.77
C ASP A 92 -5.30 -12.40 18.54
N GLU A 93 -5.68 -13.46 19.27
CA GLU A 93 -4.75 -14.29 20.04
C GLU A 93 -3.71 -15.03 19.17
N ARG A 94 -3.96 -15.15 17.85
CA ARG A 94 -3.02 -15.72 16.88
C ARG A 94 -2.14 -14.67 16.23
N GLY A 95 -2.37 -13.40 16.53
CA GLY A 95 -1.67 -12.27 15.92
C GLY A 95 -2.26 -11.85 14.57
N GLU A 96 -3.45 -12.30 14.22
CA GLU A 96 -4.08 -12.05 12.91
C GLU A 96 -5.01 -10.83 12.94
N ILE A 97 -5.05 -10.09 11.86
CA ILE A 97 -6.11 -9.12 11.55
C ILE A 97 -7.13 -9.84 10.66
N THR A 98 -8.28 -10.16 11.23
CA THR A 98 -9.30 -10.96 10.55
C THR A 98 -10.21 -10.10 9.68
N VAL A 99 -10.81 -10.69 8.64
CA VAL A 99 -11.83 -10.04 7.80
C VAL A 99 -12.99 -9.55 8.67
N GLN A 100 -13.37 -10.33 9.69
CA GLN A 100 -14.46 -9.96 10.59
C GLN A 100 -14.11 -8.74 11.42
N SER A 101 -12.89 -8.64 11.96
CA SER A 101 -12.48 -7.45 12.73
C SER A 101 -12.46 -6.17 11.89
N VAL A 102 -12.14 -6.30 10.59
CA VAL A 102 -12.25 -5.19 9.64
C VAL A 102 -13.71 -4.84 9.39
N ALA A 103 -14.57 -5.84 9.14
CA ALA A 103 -16.00 -5.65 8.90
C ALA A 103 -16.69 -4.91 10.05
N ASP A 104 -16.38 -5.29 11.29
CA ASP A 104 -16.94 -4.71 12.50
C ASP A 104 -16.48 -3.25 12.72
N ALA A 105 -15.32 -2.88 12.18
CA ALA A 105 -14.77 -1.51 12.27
C ALA A 105 -15.27 -0.57 11.16
N VAL A 106 -15.88 -1.11 10.10
CA VAL A 106 -16.36 -0.29 8.97
C VAL A 106 -17.51 0.61 9.41
N ARG A 107 -17.41 1.88 9.02
CA ARG A 107 -18.41 2.94 9.27
C ARG A 107 -18.87 3.53 7.94
N SER A 108 -19.95 4.30 7.97
CA SER A 108 -20.46 4.99 6.77
C SER A 108 -19.51 6.05 6.19
N ASP A 109 -18.59 6.55 7.01
CA ASP A 109 -17.55 7.51 6.64
C ASP A 109 -16.17 6.88 6.42
N THR A 110 -16.06 5.54 6.40
CA THR A 110 -14.81 4.84 6.12
C THR A 110 -14.41 5.04 4.64
N VAL A 111 -13.19 5.51 4.42
CA VAL A 111 -12.68 5.85 3.08
C VAL A 111 -11.47 5.04 2.68
N LEU A 112 -10.75 4.47 3.65
CA LEU A 112 -9.53 3.70 3.42
C LEU A 112 -9.38 2.58 4.45
N ILE A 113 -8.97 1.41 3.97
CA ILE A 113 -8.40 0.33 4.78
C ILE A 113 -6.92 0.23 4.39
N ALA A 114 -6.02 0.40 5.37
CA ALA A 114 -4.57 0.40 5.16
C ALA A 114 -3.94 -0.70 6.01
N LEU A 115 -3.55 -1.82 5.40
CA LEU A 115 -3.03 -3.01 6.08
C LEU A 115 -1.83 -3.60 5.36
N MET A 116 -0.91 -4.19 6.13
CA MET A 116 0.20 -4.93 5.55
C MET A 116 -0.21 -6.35 5.14
N ARG A 117 0.40 -6.84 4.06
CA ARG A 117 0.18 -8.21 3.58
C ARG A 117 0.85 -9.25 4.47
N ILE A 118 2.11 -9.01 4.86
CA ILE A 118 2.90 -9.88 5.76
C ILE A 118 3.51 -8.98 6.83
N ASN A 119 3.31 -9.35 8.09
CA ASN A 119 3.88 -8.60 9.20
C ASN A 119 5.41 -8.78 9.25
N ASN A 120 6.12 -7.66 9.36
CA ASN A 120 7.59 -7.62 9.31
C ASN A 120 8.28 -8.24 10.54
N GLU A 121 7.59 -8.45 11.64
CA GLU A 121 8.14 -9.01 12.88
C GLU A 121 7.70 -10.47 13.07
N THR A 122 6.42 -10.77 12.82
CA THR A 122 5.84 -12.07 13.11
C THR A 122 5.73 -12.99 11.88
N GLY A 123 5.76 -12.40 10.66
CA GLY A 123 5.54 -13.15 9.42
C GLY A 123 4.08 -13.56 9.17
N ILE A 124 3.15 -13.14 10.03
CA ILE A 124 1.73 -13.46 9.89
C ILE A 124 1.17 -12.75 8.67
N LYS A 125 0.35 -13.47 7.90
CA LYS A 125 -0.27 -12.97 6.67
C LYS A 125 -1.68 -12.46 6.93
N THR A 126 -2.01 -11.33 6.32
CA THR A 126 -3.37 -10.76 6.31
C THR A 126 -4.07 -11.18 5.02
N ASP A 127 -5.34 -11.59 5.10
CA ASP A 127 -6.17 -11.93 3.93
C ASP A 127 -6.67 -10.65 3.23
N ILE A 128 -5.76 -10.00 2.50
CA ILE A 128 -6.03 -8.75 1.80
C ILE A 128 -7.12 -8.94 0.74
N ALA A 129 -7.17 -10.08 0.04
CA ALA A 129 -8.14 -10.31 -1.03
C ALA A 129 -9.59 -10.28 -0.51
N SER A 130 -9.88 -11.01 0.57
CA SER A 130 -11.21 -10.99 1.19
C SER A 130 -11.56 -9.63 1.79
N ILE A 131 -10.57 -8.94 2.36
CA ILE A 131 -10.74 -7.57 2.89
C ILE A 131 -11.04 -6.59 1.75
N SER A 132 -10.35 -6.70 0.61
CA SER A 132 -10.58 -5.85 -0.56
C SER A 132 -11.99 -6.05 -1.13
N GLN A 133 -12.45 -7.29 -1.23
CA GLN A 133 -13.81 -7.59 -1.65
C GLN A 133 -14.85 -6.90 -0.74
N LEU A 134 -14.72 -7.09 0.57
CA LEU A 134 -15.59 -6.45 1.57
C LEU A 134 -15.55 -4.92 1.48
N ALA A 135 -14.38 -4.34 1.26
CA ALA A 135 -14.18 -2.90 1.15
C ALA A 135 -14.88 -2.32 -0.10
N HIS A 136 -14.68 -2.96 -1.24
CA HIS A 136 -15.22 -2.52 -2.52
C HIS A 136 -16.75 -2.58 -2.58
N GLU A 137 -17.39 -3.56 -1.91
CA GLU A 137 -18.86 -3.60 -1.77
C GLU A 137 -19.41 -2.34 -1.08
N LYS A 138 -18.56 -1.62 -0.34
CA LYS A 138 -18.91 -0.38 0.40
C LYS A 138 -18.26 0.88 -0.20
N GLY A 139 -17.56 0.76 -1.34
CA GLY A 139 -16.87 1.88 -2.00
C GLY A 139 -15.66 2.41 -1.22
N ILE A 140 -15.04 1.57 -0.40
CA ILE A 140 -13.86 1.87 0.41
C ILE A 140 -12.62 1.45 -0.36
N LEU A 141 -11.59 2.31 -0.40
CA LEU A 141 -10.31 2.00 -1.01
C LEU A 141 -9.43 1.13 -0.09
N VAL A 142 -8.59 0.30 -0.71
CA VAL A 142 -7.66 -0.57 0.00
C VAL A 142 -6.21 -0.25 -0.39
N PHE A 143 -5.42 0.11 0.61
CA PHE A 143 -3.97 0.22 0.52
C PHE A 143 -3.32 -0.99 1.20
N CYS A 144 -2.38 -1.63 0.51
CA CYS A 144 -1.62 -2.75 1.02
C CYS A 144 -0.12 -2.42 1.09
N ASP A 145 0.47 -2.47 2.29
CA ASP A 145 1.92 -2.55 2.45
C ASP A 145 2.36 -3.99 2.15
N ALA A 146 2.95 -4.21 0.97
CA ALA A 146 3.44 -5.50 0.51
C ALA A 146 4.97 -5.61 0.55
N VAL A 147 5.64 -4.74 1.30
CA VAL A 147 7.11 -4.69 1.41
C VAL A 147 7.72 -6.02 1.83
N GLN A 148 7.08 -6.73 2.75
CA GLN A 148 7.57 -8.03 3.22
C GLN A 148 7.05 -9.22 2.38
N ALA A 149 6.09 -9.00 1.50
CA ALA A 149 5.52 -10.05 0.66
C ALA A 149 6.19 -10.13 -0.72
N PHE A 150 6.64 -8.99 -1.25
CA PHE A 150 7.25 -8.91 -2.57
C PHE A 150 8.53 -9.76 -2.64
N GLY A 151 8.61 -10.64 -3.64
CA GLY A 151 9.73 -11.57 -3.81
C GLY A 151 9.62 -12.88 -3.02
N PHE A 152 8.71 -12.98 -2.05
CA PHE A 152 8.48 -14.19 -1.25
C PHE A 152 7.18 -14.91 -1.59
N GLU A 153 6.20 -14.20 -2.15
CA GLU A 153 4.99 -14.78 -2.71
C GLU A 153 4.65 -14.14 -4.05
N ASN A 154 3.82 -14.83 -4.83
CA ASN A 154 3.31 -14.30 -6.09
C ASN A 154 2.27 -13.21 -5.77
N LEU A 155 2.66 -11.95 -5.95
CA LEU A 155 1.77 -10.81 -5.76
C LEU A 155 1.14 -10.45 -7.10
N ASN A 156 -0.19 -10.45 -7.16
CA ASN A 156 -0.94 -9.91 -8.28
C ASN A 156 -1.97 -8.91 -7.74
N VAL A 157 -1.86 -7.65 -8.14
CA VAL A 157 -2.73 -6.59 -7.63
C VAL A 157 -4.20 -6.81 -7.97
N ASN A 158 -4.49 -7.48 -9.10
CA ASN A 158 -5.86 -7.81 -9.49
C ASN A 158 -6.45 -8.94 -8.61
N ASP A 159 -5.63 -9.94 -8.24
CA ASP A 159 -6.07 -11.04 -7.38
C ASP A 159 -6.25 -10.56 -5.94
N LEU A 160 -5.42 -9.63 -5.49
CA LEU A 160 -5.55 -8.99 -4.18
C LEU A 160 -6.69 -7.97 -4.13
N GLY A 161 -7.09 -7.43 -5.28
CA GLY A 161 -8.12 -6.40 -5.37
C GLY A 161 -7.74 -5.09 -4.70
N VAL A 162 -6.46 -4.74 -4.63
CA VAL A 162 -5.99 -3.52 -3.98
C VAL A 162 -6.01 -2.32 -4.93
N ASP A 163 -6.29 -1.13 -4.39
CA ASP A 163 -6.26 0.13 -5.13
C ASP A 163 -4.87 0.77 -5.10
N LEU A 164 -4.13 0.54 -4.02
CA LEU A 164 -2.80 1.08 -3.77
C LEU A 164 -1.92 0.00 -3.13
N LEU A 165 -0.66 -0.09 -3.59
CA LEU A 165 0.29 -1.07 -3.07
C LEU A 165 1.66 -0.42 -2.90
N SER A 166 2.35 -0.69 -1.80
CA SER A 166 3.76 -0.30 -1.62
C SER A 166 4.69 -1.50 -1.67
N LEU A 167 5.86 -1.28 -2.26
CA LEU A 167 6.95 -2.25 -2.38
C LEU A 167 8.28 -1.60 -1.99
N SER A 168 9.28 -2.41 -1.70
CA SER A 168 10.63 -1.92 -1.47
C SER A 168 11.69 -2.87 -2.01
N ALA A 169 12.54 -2.36 -2.90
CA ALA A 169 13.56 -3.16 -3.57
C ALA A 169 14.66 -3.69 -2.63
N HIS A 170 14.94 -3.00 -1.51
CA HIS A 170 15.97 -3.44 -0.56
C HIS A 170 15.61 -4.71 0.23
N LYS A 171 14.38 -5.19 0.13
CA LYS A 171 13.92 -6.44 0.77
C LYS A 171 13.99 -7.65 -0.16
N VAL A 172 14.27 -7.44 -1.44
CA VAL A 172 14.47 -8.51 -2.43
C VAL A 172 15.94 -8.52 -2.87
N TYR A 173 16.49 -9.71 -3.08
CA TYR A 173 17.91 -9.92 -3.43
C TYR A 173 18.20 -9.60 -4.89
#